data_02d10bd3613b1e82115e066cb2b4ad2e
#
_entry.id   02d10bd3613b1e82115e066cb2b4ad2e
#
_cell.length_a   1.000
_cell.length_b   1.000
_cell.length_c   1.000
_cell.angle_alpha   90.00
_cell.angle_beta   90.00
_cell.angle_gamma   90.00
#
_symmetry.space_group_name_H-M   'P 1'
#
loop_
_entity.id
_entity.type
_entity.pdbx_description
1 polymer ?
#
loop_
_entity_poly.entity_id
_entity_poly.type
_entity_poly.pdbx_seq_one_letter_code
_entity_poly.pdbx_strand_id
1 'polypeptide(L)'
;MTAFIKKECLELTRTGKLLILSIIFVFFGILNPAMAKLTPWLYEMLQDQFAEQGLNVGEVTVNAMTSWTQFYKNAPMILIVMVLLMSSTLTGEYQKGTLIQVVTKGLSRKKIFFSKLITLYGTWTSLYLVYTGITLGYTMYFWGGDEVAYLPLGIFMYWLFGMFVMSALMLFGAICDNGGQVLLGTGVVFFSTILLGYIPKIKKLLPSTLMDGLTLSNKTAVPKDFSEAIIVTFLLIIICDILGTMIFDRRKL
;
A
#
# COMPACT_ATOMS: atom_id res chain seq x y z
N MET A 1 20.30 17.94 0.92
CA MET A 1 19.21 16.95 1.07
C MET A 1 17.91 17.48 0.43
N THR A 2 17.40 18.62 0.80
CA THR A 2 16.16 19.21 0.25
C THR A 2 16.17 19.39 -1.27
N ALA A 3 17.26 19.86 -1.86
CA ALA A 3 17.40 19.99 -3.32
C ALA A 3 17.33 18.63 -4.04
N PHE A 4 17.85 17.56 -3.43
CA PHE A 4 17.78 16.22 -3.99
C PHE A 4 16.37 15.62 -3.89
N ILE A 5 15.65 15.82 -2.77
CA ILE A 5 14.23 15.46 -2.65
C ILE A 5 13.40 16.18 -3.72
N LYS A 6 13.64 17.48 -3.93
CA LYS A 6 12.96 18.24 -5.00
C LYS A 6 13.25 17.64 -6.39
N LYS A 7 14.50 17.22 -6.65
CA LYS A 7 14.89 16.52 -7.89
C LYS A 7 14.11 15.21 -8.04
N GLU A 8 14.01 14.40 -7.00
CA GLU A 8 13.26 13.14 -7.01
C GLU A 8 11.75 13.37 -7.29
N CYS A 9 11.13 14.34 -6.63
CA CYS A 9 9.73 14.71 -6.90
C CYS A 9 9.52 15.17 -8.36
N LEU A 10 10.44 15.98 -8.90
CA LEU A 10 10.39 16.40 -10.30
C LEU A 10 10.60 15.22 -11.27
N GLU A 11 11.43 14.25 -10.92
CA GLU A 11 11.62 13.05 -11.73
C GLU A 11 10.35 12.19 -11.79
N LEU A 12 9.66 12.01 -10.66
CA LEU A 12 8.38 11.30 -10.60
C LEU A 12 7.31 11.95 -11.48
N THR A 13 7.25 13.29 -11.51
CA THR A 13 6.31 14.02 -12.38
C THR A 13 6.69 13.92 -13.86
N ARG A 14 7.97 14.12 -14.19
CA ARG A 14 8.46 14.12 -15.58
C ARG A 14 8.43 12.74 -16.23
N THR A 15 8.61 11.67 -15.45
CA THR A 15 8.53 10.29 -15.94
C THR A 15 7.08 9.79 -16.06
N GLY A 16 6.10 10.60 -15.69
CA GLY A 16 4.68 10.22 -15.72
C GLY A 16 4.26 9.23 -14.61
N LYS A 17 5.21 8.74 -13.79
CA LYS A 17 4.91 7.76 -12.73
C LYS A 17 3.90 8.30 -11.73
N LEU A 18 4.08 9.55 -11.29
CA LEU A 18 3.15 10.18 -10.34
C LEU A 18 1.76 10.35 -10.95
N LEU A 19 1.67 10.71 -12.24
CA LEU A 19 0.39 10.86 -12.94
C LEU A 19 -0.35 9.53 -13.03
N ILE A 20 0.33 8.46 -13.47
CA ILE A 20 -0.26 7.12 -13.56
C ILE A 20 -0.76 6.65 -12.19
N LEU A 21 0.08 6.79 -11.15
CA LEU A 21 -0.31 6.43 -9.78
C LEU A 21 -1.51 7.26 -9.32
N SER A 22 -1.51 8.58 -9.54
CA SER A 22 -2.62 9.44 -9.12
C SER A 22 -3.93 9.03 -9.79
N ILE A 23 -3.92 8.73 -11.09
CA ILE A 23 -5.10 8.25 -11.81
C ILE A 23 -5.61 6.94 -11.19
N ILE A 24 -4.73 5.99 -10.92
CA ILE A 24 -5.11 4.68 -10.37
C ILE A 24 -5.68 4.81 -8.96
N PHE A 25 -5.03 5.60 -8.08
CA PHE A 25 -5.51 5.79 -6.71
C PHE A 25 -6.84 6.53 -6.66
N VAL A 26 -7.03 7.55 -7.51
CA VAL A 26 -8.31 8.27 -7.65
C VAL A 26 -9.39 7.33 -8.20
N PHE A 27 -9.08 6.56 -9.25
CA PHE A 27 -10.01 5.60 -9.85
C PHE A 27 -10.51 4.57 -8.82
N PHE A 28 -9.60 3.91 -8.09
CA PHE A 28 -10.01 2.96 -7.05
C PHE A 28 -10.72 3.65 -5.88
N GLY A 29 -10.34 4.89 -5.54
CA GLY A 29 -11.03 5.67 -4.52
C GLY A 29 -12.50 5.91 -4.84
N ILE A 30 -12.82 6.19 -6.11
CA ILE A 30 -14.20 6.35 -6.61
C ILE A 30 -14.87 4.98 -6.77
N LEU A 31 -14.14 3.98 -7.26
CA LEU A 31 -14.66 2.65 -7.53
C LEU A 31 -15.25 1.97 -6.28
N ASN A 32 -14.66 2.17 -5.10
CA ASN A 32 -15.11 1.55 -3.86
C ASN A 32 -16.59 1.87 -3.53
N PRO A 33 -16.99 3.14 -3.37
CA PRO A 33 -18.39 3.48 -3.11
C PRO A 33 -19.29 3.25 -4.33
N ALA A 34 -18.77 3.40 -5.55
CA ALA A 34 -19.53 3.13 -6.77
C ALA A 34 -19.95 1.66 -6.88
N MET A 35 -19.01 0.73 -6.66
CA MET A 35 -19.30 -0.72 -6.65
C MET A 35 -20.27 -1.09 -5.53
N ALA A 36 -20.12 -0.49 -4.35
CA ALA A 36 -21.08 -0.70 -3.27
C ALA A 36 -22.49 -0.29 -3.71
N LYS A 37 -22.64 0.89 -4.30
CA LYS A 37 -23.95 1.41 -4.74
C LYS A 37 -24.56 0.63 -5.91
N LEU A 38 -23.73 0.07 -6.79
CA LEU A 38 -24.19 -0.74 -7.94
C LEU A 38 -24.55 -2.17 -7.54
N THR A 39 -24.17 -2.62 -6.36
CA THR A 39 -24.40 -4.01 -5.90
C THR A 39 -25.88 -4.41 -5.95
N PRO A 40 -26.88 -3.65 -5.46
CA PRO A 40 -28.28 -4.05 -5.53
C PRO A 40 -28.77 -4.23 -6.96
N TRP A 41 -28.43 -3.30 -7.85
CA TRP A 41 -28.79 -3.37 -9.28
C TRP A 41 -28.19 -4.61 -9.96
N LEU A 42 -26.94 -4.98 -9.65
CA LEU A 42 -26.35 -6.22 -10.18
C LEU A 42 -27.07 -7.47 -9.68
N TYR A 43 -27.50 -7.46 -8.42
CA TYR A 43 -28.29 -8.57 -7.87
C TYR A 43 -29.67 -8.69 -8.52
N GLU A 44 -30.37 -7.56 -8.74
CA GLU A 44 -31.64 -7.54 -9.45
C GLU A 44 -31.51 -8.11 -10.86
N MET A 45 -30.45 -7.74 -11.61
CA MET A 45 -30.20 -8.26 -12.97
C MET A 45 -29.92 -9.77 -12.99
N LEU A 46 -29.33 -10.31 -11.92
CA LEU A 46 -28.93 -11.72 -11.82
C LEU A 46 -29.97 -12.57 -11.07
N GLN A 47 -31.04 -11.96 -10.56
CA GLN A 47 -32.03 -12.64 -9.72
C GLN A 47 -32.67 -13.83 -10.39
N ASP A 48 -33.02 -13.70 -11.67
CA ASP A 48 -33.62 -14.79 -12.45
C ASP A 48 -32.65 -15.97 -12.61
N GLN A 49 -31.36 -15.70 -12.85
CA GLN A 49 -30.32 -16.72 -12.95
C GLN A 49 -30.05 -17.44 -11.62
N PHE A 50 -30.12 -16.72 -10.51
CA PHE A 50 -29.98 -17.30 -9.16
C PHE A 50 -31.22 -18.15 -8.81
N ALA A 51 -32.43 -17.71 -9.18
CA ALA A 51 -33.66 -18.47 -8.98
C ALA A 51 -33.66 -19.80 -9.77
N GLU A 52 -33.16 -19.81 -11.01
CA GLU A 52 -33.00 -21.02 -11.81
C GLU A 52 -32.03 -22.03 -11.17
N GLN A 53 -31.06 -21.55 -10.40
CA GLN A 53 -30.10 -22.37 -9.64
C GLN A 53 -30.60 -22.76 -8.23
N GLY A 54 -31.84 -22.41 -7.89
CA GLY A 54 -32.41 -22.68 -6.57
C GLY A 54 -31.86 -21.81 -5.43
N LEU A 55 -31.15 -20.73 -5.77
CA LEU A 55 -30.59 -19.78 -4.82
C LEU A 55 -31.57 -18.61 -4.61
N ASN A 56 -32.29 -18.60 -3.50
CA ASN A 56 -33.06 -17.44 -3.08
C ASN A 56 -32.13 -16.41 -2.45
N VAL A 57 -31.82 -15.35 -3.18
CA VAL A 57 -31.05 -14.20 -2.66
C VAL A 57 -32.05 -13.20 -2.09
N GLY A 58 -32.05 -13.03 -0.78
CA GLY A 58 -32.86 -11.99 -0.11
C GLY A 58 -32.43 -10.57 -0.52
N GLU A 59 -33.21 -9.57 -0.11
CA GLU A 59 -32.88 -8.15 -0.36
C GLU A 59 -31.47 -7.81 0.11
N VAL A 60 -30.64 -7.32 -0.82
CA VAL A 60 -29.26 -6.89 -0.53
C VAL A 60 -29.30 -5.45 -0.04
N THR A 61 -29.23 -5.26 1.26
CA THR A 61 -29.08 -3.93 1.85
C THR A 61 -27.63 -3.48 1.78
N VAL A 62 -27.41 -2.31 1.20
CA VAL A 62 -26.08 -1.70 1.02
C VAL A 62 -25.95 -0.52 1.98
N ASN A 63 -24.85 -0.49 2.72
CA ASN A 63 -24.54 0.53 3.72
C ASN A 63 -23.09 1.01 3.58
N ALA A 64 -22.66 1.96 4.42
CA ALA A 64 -21.30 2.46 4.44
C ALA A 64 -20.25 1.34 4.58
N MET A 65 -20.57 0.28 5.34
CA MET A 65 -19.67 -0.86 5.52
C MET A 65 -19.38 -1.61 4.22
N THR A 66 -20.36 -1.66 3.29
CA THR A 66 -20.15 -2.27 1.96
C THR A 66 -19.10 -1.53 1.15
N SER A 67 -19.09 -0.18 1.20
CA SER A 67 -18.06 0.65 0.57
C SER A 67 -16.69 0.40 1.17
N TRP A 68 -16.56 0.33 2.50
CA TRP A 68 -15.29 0.03 3.16
C TRP A 68 -14.83 -1.41 2.92
N THR A 69 -15.75 -2.35 2.73
CA THR A 69 -15.40 -3.72 2.29
C THR A 69 -14.70 -3.69 0.94
N GLN A 70 -15.19 -2.91 -0.02
CA GLN A 70 -14.53 -2.73 -1.31
C GLN A 70 -13.16 -2.03 -1.17
N PHE A 71 -13.07 -1.04 -0.28
CA PHE A 71 -11.79 -0.38 0.03
C PHE A 71 -10.72 -1.39 0.45
N TYR A 72 -10.98 -2.24 1.44
CA TYR A 72 -10.01 -3.24 1.91
C TYR A 72 -9.72 -4.31 0.87
N LYS A 73 -10.68 -4.69 0.02
CA LYS A 73 -10.48 -5.64 -1.08
C LYS A 73 -9.60 -5.07 -2.19
N ASN A 74 -9.72 -3.77 -2.49
CA ASN A 74 -8.98 -3.11 -3.58
C ASN A 74 -7.62 -2.56 -3.12
N ALA A 75 -7.42 -2.33 -1.84
CA ALA A 75 -6.18 -1.78 -1.29
C ALA A 75 -4.92 -2.59 -1.66
N PRO A 76 -4.90 -3.93 -1.72
CA PRO A 76 -3.75 -4.69 -2.21
C PRO A 76 -3.40 -4.38 -3.68
N MET A 77 -4.39 -4.12 -4.53
CA MET A 77 -4.18 -3.79 -5.94
C MET A 77 -3.38 -2.48 -6.10
N ILE A 78 -3.79 -1.42 -5.40
CA ILE A 78 -3.07 -0.14 -5.46
C ILE A 78 -1.65 -0.25 -4.91
N LEU A 79 -1.43 -1.08 -3.87
CA LEU A 79 -0.11 -1.33 -3.31
C LEU A 79 0.79 -2.07 -4.31
N ILE A 80 0.27 -3.09 -5.00
CA ILE A 80 1.00 -3.83 -6.05
C ILE A 80 1.40 -2.88 -7.18
N VAL A 81 0.49 -2.02 -7.65
CA VAL A 81 0.81 -1.04 -8.71
C VAL A 81 1.89 -0.06 -8.25
N MET A 82 1.82 0.39 -6.99
CA MET A 82 2.86 1.24 -6.40
C MET A 82 4.23 0.55 -6.41
N VAL A 83 4.31 -0.70 -5.96
CA VAL A 83 5.55 -1.51 -5.98
C VAL A 83 6.09 -1.68 -7.40
N LEU A 84 5.22 -2.00 -8.38
CA LEU A 84 5.60 -2.18 -9.78
C LEU A 84 6.26 -0.92 -10.36
N LEU A 85 5.63 0.25 -10.19
CA LEU A 85 6.12 1.51 -10.75
C LEU A 85 7.34 2.05 -10.01
N MET A 86 7.49 1.74 -8.71
CA MET A 86 8.58 2.24 -7.88
C MET A 86 9.78 1.28 -7.75
N SER A 87 9.69 0.05 -8.27
CA SER A 87 10.76 -0.95 -8.19
C SER A 87 12.11 -0.49 -8.73
N SER A 88 12.11 0.36 -9.75
CA SER A 88 13.33 0.90 -10.38
C SER A 88 13.85 2.20 -9.75
N THR A 89 13.28 2.65 -8.63
CA THR A 89 13.60 3.95 -8.01
C THR A 89 15.10 4.08 -7.65
N LEU A 90 15.72 3.02 -7.18
CA LEU A 90 17.14 2.99 -6.84
C LEU A 90 17.98 2.37 -7.96
N THR A 91 17.55 1.22 -8.48
CA THR A 91 18.28 0.45 -9.50
C THR A 91 18.35 1.17 -10.84
N GLY A 92 17.35 1.97 -11.20
CA GLY A 92 17.38 2.76 -12.44
C GLY A 92 18.52 3.77 -12.49
N GLU A 93 18.98 4.30 -11.37
CA GLU A 93 20.13 5.20 -11.31
C GLU A 93 21.46 4.45 -11.41
N TYR A 94 21.53 3.20 -10.91
CA TYR A 94 22.71 2.35 -11.12
C TYR A 94 22.90 2.07 -12.61
N GLN A 95 21.84 1.64 -13.27
CA GLN A 95 21.89 1.28 -14.69
C GLN A 95 22.22 2.46 -15.60
N LYS A 96 21.78 3.68 -15.24
CA LYS A 96 22.06 4.90 -15.98
C LYS A 96 23.40 5.56 -15.61
N GLY A 97 24.11 5.07 -14.58
CA GLY A 97 25.36 5.66 -14.09
C GLY A 97 25.21 7.07 -13.48
N THR A 98 23.98 7.54 -13.29
CA THR A 98 23.70 8.92 -12.80
C THR A 98 24.08 9.09 -11.33
N LEU A 99 24.15 8.01 -10.58
CA LEU A 99 24.49 8.01 -9.16
C LEU A 99 25.94 8.43 -8.94
N ILE A 100 26.85 8.04 -9.84
CA ILE A 100 28.27 8.42 -9.78
C ILE A 100 28.41 9.94 -9.86
N GLN A 101 27.67 10.59 -10.75
CA GLN A 101 27.69 12.05 -10.91
C GLN A 101 27.23 12.81 -9.65
N VAL A 102 26.30 12.23 -8.88
CA VAL A 102 25.79 12.84 -7.66
C VAL A 102 26.77 12.68 -6.49
N VAL A 103 27.41 11.50 -6.41
CA VAL A 103 28.43 11.21 -5.39
C VAL A 103 29.68 12.06 -5.62
N THR A 104 30.14 12.23 -6.87
CA THR A 104 31.30 13.08 -7.21
C THR A 104 31.05 14.56 -6.90
N LYS A 105 29.79 15.02 -6.88
CA LYS A 105 29.40 16.35 -6.44
C LYS A 105 29.33 16.51 -4.91
N GLY A 106 29.79 15.50 -4.15
CA GLY A 106 29.94 15.57 -2.69
C GLY A 106 28.70 15.17 -1.87
N LEU A 107 27.65 14.60 -2.50
CA LEU A 107 26.51 14.09 -1.76
C LEU A 107 26.81 12.70 -1.19
N SER A 108 26.71 12.51 0.13
CA SER A 108 26.96 11.21 0.75
C SER A 108 25.88 10.20 0.36
N ARG A 109 26.27 8.93 0.18
CA ARG A 109 25.36 7.84 -0.19
C ARG A 109 24.18 7.70 0.76
N LYS A 110 24.41 7.83 2.05
CA LYS A 110 23.34 7.82 3.07
C LYS A 110 22.28 8.91 2.81
N LYS A 111 22.73 10.14 2.46
CA LYS A 111 21.79 11.24 2.14
C LYS A 111 20.99 10.95 0.88
N ILE A 112 21.57 10.27 -0.12
CA ILE A 112 20.88 9.85 -1.34
C ILE A 112 19.79 8.83 -0.98
N PHE A 113 20.15 7.76 -0.24
CA PHE A 113 19.20 6.72 0.17
C PHE A 113 18.03 7.28 0.97
N PHE A 114 18.31 8.08 2.01
CA PHE A 114 17.26 8.70 2.82
C PHE A 114 16.38 9.67 2.01
N SER A 115 16.94 10.42 1.07
CA SER A 115 16.12 11.31 0.23
C SER A 115 15.14 10.53 -0.63
N LYS A 116 15.57 9.38 -1.21
CA LYS A 116 14.69 8.50 -1.98
C LYS A 116 13.64 7.82 -1.11
N LEU A 117 14.04 7.35 0.06
CA LEU A 117 13.13 6.75 1.04
C LEU A 117 12.03 7.74 1.47
N ILE A 118 12.41 8.98 1.81
CA ILE A 118 11.45 10.04 2.19
C ILE A 118 10.51 10.37 1.02
N THR A 119 11.03 10.44 -0.21
CA THR A 119 10.21 10.68 -1.39
C THR A 119 9.22 9.53 -1.63
N LEU A 120 9.66 8.28 -1.47
CA LEU A 120 8.82 7.10 -1.62
C LEU A 120 7.71 7.04 -0.56
N TYR A 121 8.07 7.27 0.71
CA TYR A 121 7.11 7.33 1.83
C TYR A 121 6.12 8.49 1.67
N GLY A 122 6.60 9.66 1.26
CA GLY A 122 5.76 10.82 0.98
C GLY A 122 4.78 10.56 -0.15
N THR A 123 5.24 9.91 -1.23
CA THR A 123 4.39 9.53 -2.37
C THR A 123 3.32 8.52 -1.94
N TRP A 124 3.69 7.44 -1.21
CA TRP A 124 2.73 6.48 -0.68
C TRP A 124 1.70 7.15 0.22
N THR A 125 2.15 7.93 1.19
CA THR A 125 1.25 8.59 2.15
C THR A 125 0.29 9.55 1.46
N SER A 126 0.78 10.39 0.54
CA SER A 126 -0.05 11.36 -0.18
C SER A 126 -1.12 10.68 -1.03
N LEU A 127 -0.73 9.66 -1.80
CA LEU A 127 -1.66 8.93 -2.66
C LEU A 127 -2.67 8.10 -1.85
N TYR A 128 -2.21 7.48 -0.76
CA TYR A 128 -3.09 6.74 0.14
C TYR A 128 -4.12 7.64 0.84
N LEU A 129 -3.73 8.85 1.23
CA LEU A 129 -4.66 9.84 1.78
C LEU A 129 -5.69 10.30 0.73
N VAL A 130 -5.28 10.46 -0.53
CA VAL A 130 -6.21 10.76 -1.64
C VAL A 130 -7.20 9.61 -1.84
N TYR A 131 -6.72 8.37 -1.92
CA TYR A 131 -7.55 7.17 -2.05
C TYR A 131 -8.58 7.05 -0.93
N THR A 132 -8.12 7.18 0.32
CA THR A 132 -8.97 7.11 1.51
C THR A 132 -9.94 8.28 1.59
N GLY A 133 -9.47 9.50 1.31
CA GLY A 133 -10.29 10.72 1.35
C GLY A 133 -11.42 10.70 0.33
N ILE A 134 -11.17 10.21 -0.89
CA ILE A 134 -12.19 10.05 -1.93
C ILE A 134 -13.22 9.01 -1.48
N THR A 135 -12.77 7.82 -1.04
CA THR A 135 -13.69 6.78 -0.55
C THR A 135 -14.53 7.29 0.60
N LEU A 136 -13.92 7.97 1.59
CA LEU A 136 -14.63 8.56 2.73
C LEU A 136 -15.67 9.59 2.28
N GLY A 137 -15.28 10.54 1.40
CA GLY A 137 -16.16 11.60 0.93
C GLY A 137 -17.39 11.06 0.22
N TYR A 138 -17.24 10.11 -0.71
CA TYR A 138 -18.37 9.49 -1.40
C TYR A 138 -19.19 8.57 -0.49
N THR A 139 -18.56 7.86 0.45
CA THR A 139 -19.27 7.02 1.43
C THR A 139 -20.16 7.89 2.33
N MET A 140 -19.65 9.01 2.81
CA MET A 140 -20.44 9.98 3.59
C MET A 140 -21.56 10.61 2.76
N TYR A 141 -21.33 10.89 1.50
CA TYR A 141 -22.35 11.45 0.61
C TYR A 141 -23.53 10.49 0.39
N PHE A 142 -23.26 9.18 0.20
CA PHE A 142 -24.30 8.21 -0.12
C PHE A 142 -24.99 7.61 1.12
N TRP A 143 -24.28 7.44 2.23
CA TRP A 143 -24.78 6.75 3.43
C TRP A 143 -24.69 7.59 4.70
N GLY A 144 -24.30 8.84 4.60
CA GLY A 144 -24.48 9.92 5.58
C GLY A 144 -23.85 9.68 6.95
N GLY A 145 -24.50 9.00 7.82
CA GLY A 145 -24.11 8.88 9.23
C GLY A 145 -23.87 7.46 9.72
N ASP A 146 -23.77 6.50 8.82
CA ASP A 146 -23.47 5.11 9.19
C ASP A 146 -22.07 5.01 9.83
N GLU A 147 -22.04 4.71 11.12
CA GLU A 147 -20.79 4.55 11.85
C GLU A 147 -20.15 3.19 11.56
N VAL A 148 -18.97 3.23 10.98
CA VAL A 148 -18.10 2.06 10.80
C VAL A 148 -17.12 1.98 11.98
N ALA A 149 -17.17 0.87 12.72
CA ALA A 149 -16.37 0.73 13.93
C ALA A 149 -14.86 0.78 13.64
N TYR A 150 -14.12 1.47 14.49
CA TYR A 150 -12.66 1.56 14.47
C TYR A 150 -12.04 1.91 13.11
N LEU A 151 -12.77 2.57 12.24
CA LEU A 151 -12.36 2.91 10.88
C LEU A 151 -11.00 3.63 10.81
N PRO A 152 -10.69 4.65 11.64
CA PRO A 152 -9.38 5.32 11.60
C PRO A 152 -8.22 4.38 11.89
N LEU A 153 -8.42 3.42 12.81
CA LEU A 153 -7.40 2.44 13.13
C LEU A 153 -7.16 1.47 11.95
N GLY A 154 -8.23 0.99 11.31
CA GLY A 154 -8.12 0.11 10.13
C GLY A 154 -7.39 0.79 8.96
N ILE A 155 -7.70 2.08 8.71
CA ILE A 155 -7.00 2.90 7.71
C ILE A 155 -5.52 3.05 8.07
N PHE A 156 -5.20 3.37 9.32
CA PHE A 156 -3.83 3.51 9.81
C PHE A 156 -3.04 2.20 9.68
N MET A 157 -3.64 1.06 10.03
CA MET A 157 -3.01 -0.25 9.93
C MET A 157 -2.59 -0.55 8.48
N TYR A 158 -3.48 -0.34 7.52
CA TYR A 158 -3.15 -0.60 6.12
C TYR A 158 -2.10 0.38 5.58
N TRP A 159 -2.15 1.67 5.98
CA TRP A 159 -1.10 2.63 5.68
C TRP A 159 0.27 2.18 6.18
N LEU A 160 0.34 1.70 7.42
CA LEU A 160 1.57 1.20 8.05
C LEU A 160 2.10 -0.05 7.33
N PHE A 161 1.22 -0.95 6.92
CA PHE A 161 1.59 -2.11 6.10
C PHE A 161 2.23 -1.66 4.78
N GLY A 162 1.66 -0.67 4.11
CA GLY A 162 2.24 -0.10 2.89
C GLY A 162 3.62 0.53 3.14
N MET A 163 3.83 1.23 4.26
CA MET A 163 5.14 1.74 4.67
C MET A 163 6.17 0.62 4.80
N PHE A 164 5.80 -0.51 5.41
CA PHE A 164 6.65 -1.70 5.51
C PHE A 164 7.03 -2.25 4.13
N VAL A 165 6.07 -2.36 3.21
CA VAL A 165 6.35 -2.83 1.84
C VAL A 165 7.28 -1.86 1.10
N MET A 166 7.13 -0.55 1.30
CA MET A 166 8.04 0.46 0.72
C MET A 166 9.46 0.37 1.32
N SER A 167 9.60 0.09 2.62
CA SER A 167 10.90 -0.18 3.26
C SER A 167 11.59 -1.41 2.66
N ALA A 168 10.82 -2.50 2.49
CA ALA A 168 11.33 -3.72 1.86
C ALA A 168 11.77 -3.46 0.41
N LEU A 169 10.99 -2.69 -0.36
CA LEU A 169 11.35 -2.30 -1.72
C LEU A 169 12.66 -1.52 -1.77
N MET A 170 12.88 -0.59 -0.84
CA MET A 170 14.13 0.17 -0.75
C MET A 170 15.32 -0.70 -0.32
N LEU A 171 15.09 -1.65 0.60
CA LEU A 171 16.11 -2.62 1.01
C LEU A 171 16.56 -3.48 -0.19
N PHE A 172 15.62 -4.08 -0.94
CA PHE A 172 15.97 -4.84 -2.14
C PHE A 172 16.55 -3.95 -3.25
N GLY A 173 16.13 -2.69 -3.37
CA GLY A 173 16.76 -1.71 -4.23
C GLY A 173 18.25 -1.48 -3.91
N ALA A 174 18.63 -1.57 -2.62
CA ALA A 174 20.04 -1.49 -2.22
C ALA A 174 20.82 -2.77 -2.51
N ILE A 175 20.18 -3.94 -2.52
CA ILE A 175 20.81 -5.26 -2.73
C ILE A 175 20.91 -5.59 -4.22
N CYS A 176 19.84 -5.35 -4.97
CA CYS A 176 19.67 -5.83 -6.34
C CYS A 176 20.21 -4.85 -7.39
N ASP A 177 20.47 -5.36 -8.63
CA ASP A 177 21.02 -4.57 -9.73
C ASP A 177 19.94 -4.04 -10.70
N ASN A 178 18.77 -4.66 -10.71
CA ASN A 178 17.67 -4.28 -11.61
C ASN A 178 16.29 -4.32 -10.92
N GLY A 179 15.34 -3.59 -11.50
CA GLY A 179 13.98 -3.48 -10.95
C GLY A 179 13.22 -4.81 -10.87
N GLY A 180 13.48 -5.75 -11.77
CA GLY A 180 12.85 -7.07 -11.75
C GLY A 180 13.25 -7.89 -10.52
N GLN A 181 14.54 -7.87 -10.15
CA GLN A 181 15.02 -8.51 -8.92
C GLN A 181 14.45 -7.84 -7.67
N VAL A 182 14.31 -6.50 -7.68
CA VAL A 182 13.67 -5.75 -6.58
C VAL A 182 12.21 -6.18 -6.42
N LEU A 183 11.47 -6.33 -7.53
CA LEU A 183 10.09 -6.82 -7.52
C LEU A 183 10.00 -8.22 -6.93
N LEU A 184 10.86 -9.14 -7.36
CA LEU A 184 10.88 -10.51 -6.85
C LEU A 184 11.17 -10.54 -5.35
N GLY A 185 12.21 -9.82 -4.90
CA GLY A 185 12.56 -9.77 -3.47
C GLY A 185 11.44 -9.17 -2.62
N THR A 186 10.87 -8.04 -3.04
CA THR A 186 9.74 -7.40 -2.34
C THR A 186 8.50 -8.30 -2.36
N GLY A 187 8.23 -8.94 -3.51
CA GLY A 187 7.12 -9.89 -3.65
C GLY A 187 7.27 -11.10 -2.73
N VAL A 188 8.47 -11.68 -2.63
CA VAL A 188 8.74 -12.79 -1.71
C VAL A 188 8.45 -12.38 -0.26
N VAL A 189 8.90 -11.19 0.17
CA VAL A 189 8.59 -10.69 1.52
C VAL A 189 7.09 -10.50 1.69
N PHE A 190 6.42 -9.86 0.74
CA PHE A 190 4.97 -9.63 0.78
C PHE A 190 4.20 -10.95 0.91
N PHE A 191 4.43 -11.90 0.00
CA PHE A 191 3.72 -13.18 0.02
C PHE A 191 4.11 -14.07 1.21
N SER A 192 5.36 -14.04 1.66
CA SER A 192 5.77 -14.82 2.83
C SER A 192 5.05 -14.35 4.10
N THR A 193 4.81 -13.05 4.29
CA THR A 193 4.02 -12.57 5.44
C THR A 193 2.57 -13.06 5.39
N ILE A 194 1.97 -13.17 4.20
CA ILE A 194 0.62 -13.71 4.02
C ILE A 194 0.60 -15.22 4.28
N LEU A 195 1.53 -15.98 3.68
CA LEU A 195 1.60 -17.43 3.86
C LEU A 195 1.86 -17.84 5.31
N LEU A 196 2.77 -17.15 5.99
CA LEU A 196 3.03 -17.37 7.40
C LEU A 196 1.82 -17.01 8.27
N GLY A 197 0.96 -16.10 7.82
CA GLY A 197 -0.30 -15.72 8.48
C GLY A 197 -1.32 -16.86 8.63
N TYR A 198 -1.17 -17.95 7.87
CA TYR A 198 -1.98 -19.17 8.07
C TYR A 198 -1.58 -19.96 9.30
N ILE A 199 -0.42 -19.66 9.93
CA ILE A 199 0.01 -20.30 11.17
C ILE A 199 -0.53 -19.49 12.36
N PRO A 200 -1.52 -20.02 13.14
CA PRO A 200 -2.22 -19.23 14.16
C PRO A 200 -1.31 -18.63 15.23
N LYS A 201 -0.22 -19.34 15.58
CA LYS A 201 0.69 -18.93 16.65
C LYS A 201 1.47 -17.65 16.34
N ILE A 202 1.79 -17.40 15.06
CA ILE A 202 2.61 -16.26 14.63
C ILE A 202 1.80 -15.18 13.91
N LYS A 203 0.54 -15.48 13.54
CA LYS A 203 -0.32 -14.55 12.82
C LYS A 203 -0.35 -13.16 13.47
N LYS A 204 -0.49 -13.10 14.80
CA LYS A 204 -0.57 -11.85 15.57
C LYS A 204 0.68 -10.96 15.48
N LEU A 205 1.83 -11.53 15.10
CA LEU A 205 3.11 -10.82 15.00
C LEU A 205 3.40 -10.35 13.56
N LEU A 206 2.65 -10.83 12.57
CA LEU A 206 2.97 -10.60 11.16
C LEU A 206 2.41 -9.27 10.66
N PRO A 207 3.18 -8.55 9.82
CA PRO A 207 2.69 -7.33 9.16
C PRO A 207 1.41 -7.55 8.35
N SER A 208 1.23 -8.74 7.73
CA SER A 208 0.02 -9.08 6.96
C SER A 208 -1.28 -9.00 7.78
N THR A 209 -1.23 -9.16 9.11
CA THR A 209 -2.39 -8.97 9.99
C THR A 209 -2.95 -7.55 9.90
N LEU A 210 -2.11 -6.56 9.58
CA LEU A 210 -2.54 -5.17 9.40
C LEU A 210 -3.43 -4.97 8.16
N MET A 211 -3.50 -5.94 7.26
CA MET A 211 -4.43 -5.92 6.12
C MET A 211 -5.88 -6.28 6.54
N ASP A 212 -6.05 -6.91 7.71
CA ASP A 212 -7.35 -7.39 8.21
C ASP A 212 -8.23 -6.25 8.82
N GLY A 213 -8.10 -5.01 8.36
CA GLY A 213 -8.89 -3.86 8.82
C GLY A 213 -10.40 -4.07 8.67
N LEU A 214 -10.83 -4.94 7.74
CA LEU A 214 -12.22 -5.32 7.56
C LEU A 214 -12.79 -6.05 8.80
N THR A 215 -12.03 -6.95 9.42
CA THR A 215 -12.47 -7.70 10.61
C THR A 215 -12.66 -6.78 11.81
N LEU A 216 -11.83 -5.73 11.90
CA LEU A 216 -11.95 -4.70 12.92
C LEU A 216 -13.21 -3.85 12.70
N SER A 217 -13.47 -3.45 11.46
CA SER A 217 -14.65 -2.64 11.09
C SER A 217 -15.96 -3.41 11.28
N ASN A 218 -15.96 -4.73 11.08
CA ASN A 218 -17.10 -5.63 11.33
C ASN A 218 -17.26 -6.02 12.81
N LYS A 219 -16.44 -5.49 13.73
CA LYS A 219 -16.44 -5.85 15.17
C LYS A 219 -16.19 -7.35 15.45
N THR A 220 -15.60 -8.09 14.50
CA THR A 220 -15.21 -9.50 14.69
C THR A 220 -13.84 -9.63 15.35
N ALA A 221 -13.06 -8.55 15.40
CA ALA A 221 -11.80 -8.44 16.12
C ALA A 221 -11.79 -7.17 16.99
N VAL A 222 -10.93 -7.13 17.99
CA VAL A 222 -10.74 -5.96 18.85
C VAL A 222 -9.40 -5.26 18.59
N PRO A 223 -9.27 -3.94 18.82
CA PRO A 223 -8.03 -3.20 18.56
C PRO A 223 -6.79 -3.79 19.20
N LYS A 224 -6.94 -4.43 20.36
CA LYS A 224 -5.84 -5.06 21.10
C LYS A 224 -5.18 -6.21 20.32
N ASP A 225 -5.92 -6.91 19.47
CA ASP A 225 -5.39 -8.03 18.69
C ASP A 225 -4.34 -7.62 17.66
N PHE A 226 -4.30 -6.33 17.30
CA PHE A 226 -3.39 -5.77 16.31
C PHE A 226 -2.16 -5.07 16.89
N SER A 227 -2.12 -4.86 18.21
CA SER A 227 -1.05 -4.10 18.88
C SER A 227 0.33 -4.71 18.66
N GLU A 228 0.46 -6.03 18.73
CA GLU A 228 1.71 -6.75 18.50
C GLU A 228 2.17 -6.61 17.05
N ALA A 229 1.26 -6.78 16.09
CA ALA A 229 1.56 -6.61 14.66
C ALA A 229 2.01 -5.18 14.33
N ILE A 230 1.40 -4.16 14.93
CA ILE A 230 1.80 -2.76 14.77
C ILE A 230 3.23 -2.56 15.24
N ILE A 231 3.57 -3.00 16.46
CA ILE A 231 4.91 -2.85 17.04
C ILE A 231 5.95 -3.58 16.19
N VAL A 232 5.69 -4.84 15.84
CA VAL A 232 6.61 -5.65 15.01
C VAL A 232 6.81 -5.02 13.64
N THR A 233 5.74 -4.50 13.03
CA THR A 233 5.84 -3.83 11.72
C THR A 233 6.71 -2.57 11.80
N PHE A 234 6.56 -1.74 12.82
CA PHE A 234 7.44 -0.59 13.05
C PHE A 234 8.91 -1.00 13.22
N LEU A 235 9.17 -2.06 13.98
CA LEU A 235 10.55 -2.57 14.15
C LEU A 235 11.12 -3.08 12.82
N LEU A 236 10.33 -3.80 12.03
CA LEU A 236 10.75 -4.28 10.71
C LEU A 236 11.03 -3.14 9.72
N ILE A 237 10.24 -2.07 9.73
CA ILE A 237 10.50 -0.85 8.94
C ILE A 237 11.88 -0.29 9.30
N ILE A 238 12.14 -0.08 10.59
CA ILE A 238 13.42 0.46 11.07
C ILE A 238 14.59 -0.46 10.68
N ILE A 239 14.44 -1.76 10.85
CA ILE A 239 15.46 -2.76 10.47
C ILE A 239 15.74 -2.70 8.96
N CYS A 240 14.70 -2.71 8.12
CA CYS A 240 14.85 -2.62 6.67
C CYS A 240 15.57 -1.33 6.25
N ASP A 241 15.20 -0.19 6.84
CA ASP A 241 15.78 1.11 6.51
C ASP A 241 17.25 1.22 6.94
N ILE A 242 17.60 0.69 8.11
CA ILE A 242 18.99 0.64 8.58
C ILE A 242 19.82 -0.27 7.70
N LEU A 243 19.35 -1.51 7.45
CA LEU A 243 20.06 -2.47 6.60
C LEU A 243 20.21 -1.95 5.18
N GLY A 244 19.14 -1.39 4.58
CA GLY A 244 19.19 -0.78 3.26
C GLY A 244 20.21 0.34 3.17
N THR A 245 20.27 1.21 4.17
CA THR A 245 21.26 2.30 4.24
C THR A 245 22.68 1.76 4.34
N MET A 246 22.93 0.75 5.19
CA MET A 246 24.26 0.16 5.38
C MET A 246 24.75 -0.55 4.13
N ILE A 247 23.88 -1.31 3.45
CA ILE A 247 24.21 -2.04 2.22
C ILE A 247 24.51 -1.03 1.10
N PHE A 248 23.65 -0.02 0.94
CA PHE A 248 23.83 1.02 -0.06
C PHE A 248 25.12 1.82 0.12
N ASP A 249 25.51 2.12 1.36
CA ASP A 249 26.75 2.85 1.68
C ASP A 249 28.02 2.10 1.26
N ARG A 250 28.00 0.76 1.37
CA ARG A 250 29.12 -0.13 1.04
C ARG A 250 29.12 -0.61 -0.41
N ARG A 251 28.07 -0.37 -1.17
CA ARG A 251 27.92 -0.87 -2.54
C ARG A 251 28.98 -0.22 -3.45
N LYS A 252 29.66 -1.03 -4.28
CA LYS A 252 30.51 -0.54 -5.38
C LYS A 252 29.58 0.04 -6.47
N LEU A 253 29.79 1.31 -6.82
CA LEU A 253 29.05 2.04 -7.85
C LEU A 253 29.83 2.02 -9.16
#